data_598ab7edb080e1a763f8801e207c682a
#
_entry.id   598ab7edb080e1a763f8801e207c682a
#
_cell.length_a   1.000
_cell.length_b   1.000
_cell.length_c   1.000
_cell.angle_alpha   90.00
_cell.angle_beta   90.00
_cell.angle_gamma   90.00
#
_symmetry.space_group_name_H-M   'P 1'
#
loop_
_entity.id
_entity.type
_entity.pdbx_description
1 polymer ?
#
loop_
_entity_poly.entity_id
_entity_poly.type
_entity_poly.pdbx_seq_one_letter_code
_entity_poly.pdbx_strand_id
1 'polypeptide(L)'
;MAYKYLMILIATCTTVVYFIPYACNDFYNHFIDTYHITYGQAGDLLTFFGITAVIGYFIGGWVADKFNPKMLVVWSAILTGLAGTVVAFSTSFTILKIMYFLFGITSTCMHWSAFLKVIKNIGEDDEQ
;
A
#
# COMPACT_ATOMS: atom_id res chain seq x y z
N MET A 1 -20.09 5.87 -18.91
CA MET A 1 -19.57 4.48 -19.08
C MET A 1 -18.09 4.35 -18.76
N ALA A 2 -17.24 5.22 -19.24
CA ALA A 2 -15.77 5.20 -18.97
C ALA A 2 -15.43 5.27 -17.46
N TYR A 3 -16.16 6.04 -16.68
CA TYR A 3 -15.96 6.18 -15.23
C TYR A 3 -16.16 4.88 -14.43
N LYS A 4 -17.11 4.03 -14.83
CA LYS A 4 -17.32 2.72 -14.17
C LYS A 4 -16.08 1.81 -14.30
N TYR A 5 -15.51 1.76 -15.49
CA TYR A 5 -14.29 0.96 -15.73
C TYR A 5 -13.08 1.54 -14.98
N LEU A 6 -12.97 2.87 -14.93
CA LEU A 6 -11.94 3.54 -14.15
C LEU A 6 -12.06 3.23 -12.66
N MET A 7 -13.27 3.30 -12.10
CA MET A 7 -13.51 2.97 -10.69
C MET A 7 -13.22 1.49 -10.39
N ILE A 8 -13.60 0.56 -11.26
CA ILE A 8 -13.28 -0.86 -11.11
C ILE A 8 -11.76 -1.06 -11.14
N LEU A 9 -11.06 -0.42 -12.08
CA LEU A 9 -9.60 -0.51 -12.19
C LEU A 9 -8.91 0.02 -10.92
N ILE A 10 -9.34 1.16 -10.42
CA ILE A 10 -8.79 1.77 -9.21
C ILE A 10 -9.08 0.90 -7.99
N ALA A 11 -10.28 0.36 -7.86
CA ALA A 11 -10.64 -0.55 -6.78
C ALA A 11 -9.80 -1.84 -6.81
N THR A 12 -9.58 -2.41 -8.00
CA THR A 12 -8.72 -3.58 -8.18
C THR A 12 -7.28 -3.28 -7.81
N CYS A 13 -6.73 -2.15 -8.26
CA CYS A 13 -5.38 -1.71 -7.87
C CYS A 13 -5.25 -1.53 -6.35
N THR A 14 -6.28 -0.98 -5.69
CA THR A 14 -6.32 -0.81 -4.24
C THR A 14 -6.23 -2.16 -3.53
N THR A 15 -7.01 -3.15 -3.98
CA THR A 15 -6.98 -4.50 -3.40
C THR A 15 -5.59 -5.12 -3.51
N VAL A 16 -4.94 -5.02 -4.67
CA VAL A 16 -3.59 -5.57 -4.88
C VAL A 16 -2.55 -4.89 -4.00
N VAL A 17 -2.58 -3.56 -3.92
CA VAL A 17 -1.63 -2.77 -3.11
C VAL A 17 -1.72 -3.13 -1.62
N TYR A 18 -2.92 -3.38 -1.11
CA TYR A 18 -3.10 -3.77 0.30
C TYR A 18 -2.89 -5.26 0.55
N PHE A 19 -3.14 -6.12 -0.43
CA PHE A 19 -2.98 -7.56 -0.26
C PHE A 19 -1.55 -7.95 0.12
N ILE A 20 -0.54 -7.36 -0.52
CA ILE A 20 0.87 -7.72 -0.31
C ILE A 20 1.33 -7.48 1.14
N PRO A 21 1.15 -6.28 1.75
CA PRO A 21 1.51 -6.06 3.16
C PRO A 21 0.73 -6.92 4.14
N TYR A 22 -0.55 -7.18 3.86
CA TYR A 22 -1.43 -7.97 4.72
C TYR A 22 -1.26 -9.49 4.55
N ALA A 23 -0.56 -9.95 3.54
CA ALA A 23 -0.28 -11.38 3.33
C ALA A 23 0.41 -12.02 4.56
N CYS A 24 1.25 -11.28 5.27
CA CYS A 24 1.81 -11.74 6.55
C CYS A 24 0.73 -12.06 7.59
N ASN A 25 -0.37 -11.32 7.60
CA ASN A 25 -1.46 -11.52 8.55
C ASN A 25 -2.40 -12.66 8.11
N ASP A 26 -2.70 -12.75 6.82
CA ASP A 26 -3.61 -13.74 6.27
C ASP A 26 -3.00 -15.15 6.24
N PHE A 27 -1.69 -15.24 6.02
CA PHE A 27 -0.93 -16.49 5.97
C PHE A 27 0.14 -16.57 7.07
N TYR A 28 -0.19 -16.15 8.27
CA TYR A 28 0.74 -15.90 9.38
C TYR A 28 1.71 -17.04 9.67
N ASN A 29 1.22 -18.27 9.80
CA ASN A 29 2.05 -19.43 10.08
C ASN A 29 2.99 -19.77 8.92
N HIS A 30 2.47 -19.75 7.68
CA HIS A 30 3.27 -19.98 6.49
C HIS A 30 4.35 -18.91 6.29
N PHE A 31 4.03 -17.67 6.61
CA PHE A 31 4.98 -16.56 6.53
C PHE A 31 6.14 -16.75 7.51
N ILE A 32 5.83 -17.09 8.76
CA ILE A 32 6.82 -17.37 9.80
C ILE A 32 7.73 -18.54 9.41
N ASP A 33 7.16 -19.63 8.93
CA ASP A 33 7.90 -20.82 8.52
C ASP A 33 8.80 -20.53 7.31
N THR A 34 8.30 -19.78 6.32
CA THR A 34 9.03 -19.45 5.09
C THR A 34 10.23 -18.55 5.35
N TYR A 35 10.07 -17.55 6.21
CA TYR A 35 11.12 -16.57 6.49
C TYR A 35 11.96 -16.91 7.72
N HIS A 36 11.65 -18.02 8.41
CA HIS A 36 12.33 -18.46 9.63
C HIS A 36 12.40 -17.37 10.71
N ILE A 37 11.32 -16.61 10.86
CA ILE A 37 11.18 -15.54 11.85
C ILE A 37 10.33 -16.00 13.02
N THR A 38 10.42 -15.29 14.15
CA THR A 38 9.57 -15.55 15.32
C THR A 38 8.23 -14.83 15.23
N TYR A 39 7.24 -15.25 16.03
CA TYR A 39 5.96 -14.56 16.15
C TYR A 39 6.12 -13.09 16.56
N GLY A 40 7.07 -12.78 17.45
CA GLY A 40 7.39 -11.41 17.83
C GLY A 40 7.92 -10.60 16.67
N GLN A 41 8.81 -11.16 15.86
CA GLN A 41 9.37 -10.50 14.68
C GLN A 41 8.31 -10.24 13.60
N ALA A 42 7.35 -11.15 13.40
CA ALA A 42 6.23 -10.91 12.51
C ALA A 42 5.34 -9.76 13.01
N GLY A 43 5.10 -9.68 14.33
CA GLY A 43 4.42 -8.55 14.97
C GLY A 43 5.16 -7.22 14.79
N ASP A 44 6.50 -7.23 14.86
CA ASP A 44 7.33 -6.05 14.61
C ASP A 44 7.15 -5.53 13.16
N LEU A 45 7.08 -6.42 12.17
CA LEU A 45 6.86 -6.02 10.76
C LEU A 45 5.52 -5.27 10.60
N LEU A 46 4.45 -5.81 11.19
CA LEU A 46 3.14 -5.16 11.17
C LEU A 46 3.13 -3.84 11.96
N THR A 47 3.90 -3.75 13.02
CA THR A 47 4.07 -2.51 13.80
C THR A 47 4.79 -1.44 12.97
N PHE A 48 5.88 -1.79 12.28
CA PHE A 48 6.57 -0.86 11.37
C PHE A 48 5.65 -0.37 10.25
N PHE A 49 4.89 -1.28 9.65
CA PHE A 49 3.87 -0.93 8.67
C PHE A 49 2.83 0.04 9.25
N GLY A 50 2.29 -0.26 10.44
CA GLY A 50 1.27 0.54 11.09
C GLY A 50 1.75 1.95 11.45
N ILE A 51 2.95 2.09 12.02
CA ILE A 51 3.53 3.41 12.36
C ILE A 51 3.69 4.27 11.10
N THR A 52 4.26 3.71 10.04
CA THR A 52 4.43 4.44 8.78
C THR A 52 3.12 4.74 8.09
N ALA A 53 2.12 3.86 8.22
CA ALA A 53 0.79 4.11 7.72
C ALA A 53 0.12 5.30 8.41
N VAL A 54 0.21 5.40 9.75
CA VAL A 54 -0.32 6.54 10.50
C VAL A 54 0.34 7.85 10.07
N ILE A 55 1.67 7.88 9.97
CA ILE A 55 2.39 9.06 9.46
C ILE A 55 1.97 9.36 8.01
N GLY A 56 1.82 8.33 7.19
CA GLY A 56 1.40 8.44 5.81
C GLY A 56 0.02 9.07 5.63
N TYR A 57 -0.92 8.83 6.55
CA TYR A 57 -2.24 9.49 6.50
C TYR A 57 -2.15 11.00 6.70
N PHE A 58 -1.30 11.48 7.61
CA PHE A 58 -1.13 12.93 7.85
C PHE A 58 -0.44 13.62 6.67
N ILE A 59 0.58 13.02 6.09
CA ILE A 59 1.36 13.61 5.00
C ILE A 59 0.67 13.40 3.65
N GLY A 60 -0.08 12.32 3.49
CA GLY A 60 -0.66 11.88 2.23
C GLY A 60 -1.65 12.88 1.64
N GLY A 61 -2.43 13.56 2.46
CA GLY A 61 -3.32 14.63 2.01
C GLY A 61 -2.56 15.73 1.26
N TRP A 62 -1.48 16.23 1.85
CA TRP A 62 -0.62 17.23 1.24
C TRP A 62 0.07 16.72 -0.05
N VAL A 63 0.54 15.48 -0.05
CA VAL A 63 1.15 14.86 -1.23
C VAL A 63 0.13 14.73 -2.37
N ALA A 64 -1.10 14.28 -2.07
CA ALA A 64 -2.16 14.17 -3.07
C ALA A 64 -2.59 15.53 -3.63
N ASP A 65 -2.46 16.62 -2.85
CA ASP A 65 -2.78 17.97 -3.33
C ASP A 65 -1.68 18.53 -4.24
N LYS A 66 -0.43 18.16 -4.00
CA LYS A 66 0.72 18.68 -4.75
C LYS A 66 0.99 17.91 -6.04
N PHE A 67 0.69 16.63 -6.07
CA PHE A 67 0.96 15.75 -7.22
C PHE A 67 -0.32 15.29 -7.90
N ASN A 68 -0.19 14.86 -9.17
CA ASN A 68 -1.31 14.30 -9.90
C ASN A 68 -1.77 12.97 -9.26
N PRO A 69 -3.01 12.87 -8.74
CA PRO A 69 -3.46 11.70 -8.01
C PRO A 69 -3.48 10.42 -8.86
N LYS A 70 -3.73 10.51 -10.16
CA LYS A 70 -3.66 9.34 -11.07
C LYS A 70 -2.25 8.77 -11.15
N MET A 71 -1.24 9.64 -11.23
CA MET A 71 0.17 9.24 -11.24
C MET A 71 0.58 8.60 -9.90
N LEU A 72 0.11 9.15 -8.78
CA LEU A 72 0.38 8.60 -7.45
C LEU A 72 -0.16 7.18 -7.29
N VAL A 73 -1.38 6.89 -7.78
CA VAL A 73 -1.95 5.53 -7.77
C VAL A 73 -1.07 4.57 -8.56
N VAL A 74 -0.64 4.95 -9.76
CA VAL A 74 0.22 4.10 -10.61
C VAL A 74 1.57 3.86 -9.95
N TRP A 75 2.23 4.90 -9.46
CA TRP A 75 3.53 4.76 -8.79
C TRP A 75 3.44 3.95 -7.50
N SER A 76 2.37 4.12 -6.72
CA SER A 76 2.16 3.31 -5.50
C SER A 76 2.05 1.83 -5.83
N ALA A 77 1.33 1.47 -6.89
CA ALA A 77 1.20 0.07 -7.32
C ALA A 77 2.54 -0.50 -7.81
N ILE A 78 3.31 0.25 -8.60
CA ILE A 78 4.63 -0.17 -9.09
C ILE A 78 5.59 -0.38 -7.91
N LEU A 79 5.70 0.60 -7.00
CA LEU A 79 6.60 0.54 -5.86
C LEU A 79 6.23 -0.59 -4.90
N THR A 80 4.93 -0.78 -4.63
CA THR A 80 4.46 -1.89 -3.79
C THR A 80 4.74 -3.25 -4.45
N GLY A 81 4.56 -3.37 -5.76
CA GLY A 81 4.88 -4.59 -6.51
C GLY A 81 6.37 -4.91 -6.48
N LEU A 82 7.23 -3.91 -6.69
CA LEU A 82 8.69 -4.08 -6.59
C LEU A 82 9.12 -4.47 -5.17
N ALA A 83 8.60 -3.79 -4.15
CA ALA A 83 8.89 -4.13 -2.76
C ALA A 83 8.39 -5.55 -2.41
N GLY A 84 7.20 -5.96 -2.90
CA GLY A 84 6.69 -7.32 -2.76
C GLY A 84 7.58 -8.37 -3.42
N THR A 85 8.16 -8.05 -4.59
CA THR A 85 9.12 -8.92 -5.25
C THR A 85 10.39 -9.08 -4.40
N VAL A 86 10.91 -8.00 -3.83
CA VAL A 86 12.05 -8.05 -2.92
C VAL A 86 11.74 -8.90 -1.69
N VAL A 87 10.56 -8.75 -1.11
CA VAL A 87 10.10 -9.60 0.02
C VAL A 87 10.09 -11.07 -0.39
N ALA A 88 9.55 -11.40 -1.55
CA ALA A 88 9.43 -12.80 -2.01
C ALA A 88 10.80 -13.51 -2.16
N PHE A 89 11.84 -12.79 -2.53
CA PHE A 89 13.19 -13.35 -2.72
C PHE A 89 14.15 -13.13 -1.55
N SER A 90 13.74 -12.38 -0.53
CA SER A 90 14.59 -12.06 0.61
C SER A 90 14.32 -12.99 1.79
N THR A 91 15.40 -13.45 2.43
CA THR A 91 15.35 -14.20 3.68
C THR A 91 15.82 -13.39 4.89
N SER A 92 16.25 -12.14 4.67
CA SER A 92 16.78 -11.29 5.74
C SER A 92 15.69 -10.51 6.45
N PHE A 93 15.59 -10.66 7.76
CA PHE A 93 14.63 -9.91 8.59
C PHE A 93 14.80 -8.38 8.49
N THR A 94 16.04 -7.90 8.32
CA THR A 94 16.31 -6.46 8.15
C THR A 94 15.71 -5.94 6.84
N ILE A 95 15.81 -6.69 5.75
CA ILE A 95 15.21 -6.32 4.47
C ILE A 95 13.68 -6.34 4.58
N LEU A 96 13.10 -7.33 5.26
CA LEU A 96 11.67 -7.39 5.52
C LEU A 96 11.19 -6.13 6.26
N LYS A 97 11.89 -5.68 7.31
CA LYS A 97 11.55 -4.44 8.03
C LYS A 97 11.54 -3.21 7.13
N ILE A 98 12.55 -3.07 6.28
CA ILE A 98 12.65 -1.94 5.33
C ILE A 98 11.49 -1.99 4.34
N MET A 99 11.15 -3.16 3.81
CA MET A 99 10.05 -3.31 2.87
C MET A 99 8.69 -3.03 3.51
N TYR A 100 8.46 -3.48 4.75
CA TYR A 100 7.23 -3.19 5.48
C TYR A 100 7.09 -1.71 5.84
N PHE A 101 8.19 -1.04 6.15
CA PHE A 101 8.21 0.42 6.28
C PHE A 101 7.81 1.10 4.95
N LEU A 102 8.35 0.63 3.84
CA LEU A 102 8.02 1.14 2.51
C LEU A 102 6.55 0.89 2.15
N PHE A 103 6.00 -0.28 2.48
CA PHE A 103 4.59 -0.59 2.26
C PHE A 103 3.65 0.39 2.98
N GLY A 104 3.99 0.82 4.20
CA GLY A 104 3.23 1.83 4.92
C GLY A 104 3.19 3.16 4.16
N ILE A 105 4.30 3.60 3.59
CA ILE A 105 4.37 4.83 2.80
C ILE A 105 3.58 4.68 1.49
N THR A 106 3.83 3.63 0.71
CA THR A 106 3.22 3.46 -0.60
C THR A 106 1.72 3.25 -0.52
N SER A 107 1.23 2.50 0.47
CA SER A 107 -0.19 2.20 0.62
C SER A 107 -1.00 3.39 1.15
N THR A 108 -0.51 4.13 2.14
CA THR A 108 -1.28 5.19 2.79
C THR A 108 -0.94 6.57 2.27
N CYS A 109 0.33 6.95 2.22
CA CYS A 109 0.74 8.28 1.78
C CYS A 109 0.49 8.49 0.28
N MET A 110 0.77 7.48 -0.54
CA MET A 110 0.62 7.60 -2.00
C MET A 110 -0.73 7.08 -2.49
N HIS A 111 -1.07 5.84 -2.17
CA HIS A 111 -2.24 5.18 -2.76
C HIS A 111 -3.55 5.69 -2.18
N TRP A 112 -3.72 5.59 -0.86
CA TRP A 112 -4.99 5.90 -0.19
C TRP A 112 -5.39 7.37 -0.37
N SER A 113 -4.47 8.29 -0.18
CA SER A 113 -4.73 9.73 -0.32
C SER A 113 -5.07 10.11 -1.76
N ALA A 114 -4.36 9.53 -2.73
CA ALA A 114 -4.66 9.74 -4.15
C ALA A 114 -6.00 9.10 -4.56
N PHE A 115 -6.32 7.93 -4.03
CA PHE A 115 -7.58 7.24 -4.25
C PHE A 115 -8.78 8.09 -3.80
N LEU A 116 -8.74 8.62 -2.57
CA LEU A 116 -9.80 9.49 -2.07
C LEU A 116 -9.99 10.75 -2.92
N LYS A 117 -8.89 11.35 -3.37
CA LYS A 117 -8.95 12.54 -4.23
C LYS A 117 -9.53 12.23 -5.62
N VAL A 118 -9.19 11.09 -6.21
CA VAL A 118 -9.77 10.66 -7.50
C VAL A 118 -11.27 10.45 -7.37
N ILE A 119 -11.74 9.80 -6.29
CA ILE A 119 -13.17 9.59 -6.05
C ILE A 119 -13.90 10.92 -5.87
N LYS A 120 -13.33 11.84 -5.09
CA LYS A 120 -13.92 13.17 -4.89
C LYS A 120 -14.07 13.91 -6.21
N ASN A 121 -13.04 13.95 -7.04
CA ASN A 121 -13.09 14.63 -8.33
C ASN A 121 -14.14 14.03 -9.27
N ILE A 122 -14.33 12.70 -9.26
CA ILE A 122 -15.37 12.04 -10.06
C ILE A 122 -16.78 12.42 -9.57
N GLY A 123 -16.98 12.50 -8.25
CA GLY A 123 -18.27 12.90 -7.68
C GLY A 123 -18.65 14.34 -8.01
N GLU A 124 -17.70 15.26 -8.03
CA GLU A 124 -17.93 16.66 -8.38
C GLU A 124 -18.27 16.85 -9.88
N ASP A 125 -17.76 15.98 -10.76
CA ASP A 125 -18.07 15.99 -12.19
C ASP A 125 -19.49 15.46 -12.51
N ASP A 126 -20.04 14.60 -11.65
CA ASP A 126 -21.39 14.04 -11.81
C ASP A 126 -22.51 14.99 -11.31
N GLU A 127 -22.17 16.02 -10.51
CA GLU A 127 -23.12 17.00 -9.99
C GLU A 127 -23.28 18.25 -10.91
N GLN A 128 -22.50 18.37 -11.99
CA GLN A 128 -22.58 19.44 -13.00
C GLN A 128 -23.28 18.96 -14.27
#